data_ed600e45a5f3791734e837a900d77607
#
_entry.id   ed600e45a5f3791734e837a900d77607
#
_cell.length_a   1.000
_cell.length_b   1.000
_cell.length_c   1.000
_cell.angle_alpha   90.00
_cell.angle_beta   90.00
_cell.angle_gamma   90.00
#
_symmetry.space_group_name_H-M   'P 1'
#
loop_
_entity.id
_entity.type
_entity.pdbx_description
1 polymer ?
#
loop_
_entity_poly.entity_id
_entity_poly.type
_entity_poly.pdbx_seq_one_letter_code
_entity_poly.pdbx_strand_id
1 'polypeptide(L)'
;MSSDAFIPSPGRINRAEILADLRRVQSAGHVPRTLDSLATPLVVLNAERQVIFANAAFQDFARGASIDDICGRRPGDIFGCVNARNGCGDGEGCRFCGARQAIGETQSTGATAARECHITVAAAEGPPARDLLVKTTPFEIGGRDYVMVNFSDISDLKRRSALERIFFHDILNTASSFRVYLELLQRADTPEGGKRDLMDRLAAVCDTLEEEIEGQKIMLSAENGTLTAQRNLIESHSLALQVTRQVEGLEIAQGRTVVGAPFSEQFSLVSDDALVKRILVNMLKNALEASPPDATVTMRLCRAGQTAASFSVHNASAMSPEVQMQVFRRYFSTKGPDRGLGTWGMKLLAEEYLGGQMTFTSTPVEGTTFTLTLPLKPPER
;
A
#
# COMPACT_ATOMS: atom_id res chain seq x y z
N MET A 1 22.74 -20.80 -8.74
CA MET A 1 23.65 -19.64 -8.83
C MET A 1 23.40 -18.99 -10.19
N SER A 2 22.46 -18.09 -10.25
CA SER A 2 22.09 -17.36 -11.47
C SER A 2 22.78 -16.00 -11.38
N SER A 3 23.73 -15.75 -12.27
CA SER A 3 24.43 -14.48 -12.37
C SER A 3 23.47 -13.43 -12.91
N ASP A 4 22.87 -12.63 -12.03
CA ASP A 4 22.20 -11.39 -12.39
C ASP A 4 23.25 -10.40 -12.91
N ALA A 5 23.66 -10.58 -14.15
CA ALA A 5 24.49 -9.60 -14.84
C ALA A 5 23.68 -8.30 -14.97
N PHE A 6 24.09 -7.28 -14.23
CA PHE A 6 23.60 -5.92 -14.41
C PHE A 6 23.84 -5.51 -15.86
N ILE A 7 22.81 -5.48 -16.69
CA ILE A 7 22.86 -4.95 -18.04
C ILE A 7 22.83 -3.42 -17.90
N PRO A 8 23.94 -2.71 -18.18
CA PRO A 8 23.95 -1.26 -18.10
C PRO A 8 22.91 -0.67 -19.07
N SER A 9 22.33 0.46 -18.70
CA SER A 9 21.40 1.14 -19.57
C SER A 9 22.13 1.62 -20.82
N PRO A 10 21.64 1.29 -22.04
CA PRO A 10 22.20 1.84 -23.27
C PRO A 10 22.11 3.37 -23.22
N GLY A 11 23.04 4.05 -23.88
CA GLY A 11 23.04 5.50 -24.03
C GLY A 11 21.70 6.03 -24.57
N ARG A 12 21.54 7.33 -24.61
CA ARG A 12 20.43 7.96 -25.32
C ARG A 12 20.91 8.37 -26.71
N ILE A 13 20.17 8.02 -27.76
CA ILE A 13 20.47 8.50 -29.12
C ILE A 13 20.01 9.96 -29.26
N ASN A 14 20.57 10.63 -30.25
CA ASN A 14 20.26 12.03 -30.51
C ASN A 14 18.88 12.20 -31.16
N ARG A 15 18.37 13.43 -31.14
CA ARG A 15 17.04 13.77 -31.68
C ARG A 15 16.89 13.43 -33.19
N ALA A 16 17.95 13.50 -33.96
CA ALA A 16 17.87 13.22 -35.39
C ALA A 16 17.61 11.72 -35.67
N GLU A 17 18.22 10.85 -34.91
CA GLU A 17 17.99 9.39 -34.99
C GLU A 17 16.61 9.00 -34.51
N ILE A 18 16.12 9.60 -33.42
CA ILE A 18 14.74 9.42 -32.94
C ILE A 18 13.73 9.81 -34.02
N LEU A 19 13.94 10.96 -34.67
CA LEU A 19 13.08 11.41 -35.77
C LEU A 19 13.16 10.52 -37.00
N ALA A 20 14.31 9.93 -37.28
CA ALA A 20 14.47 8.93 -38.36
C ALA A 20 13.67 7.65 -38.06
N ASP A 21 13.75 7.15 -36.84
CA ASP A 21 12.96 5.98 -36.41
C ASP A 21 11.46 6.29 -36.40
N LEU A 22 11.03 7.46 -35.91
CA LEU A 22 9.63 7.91 -35.96
C LEU A 22 9.10 7.93 -37.42
N ARG A 23 9.86 8.53 -38.35
CA ARG A 23 9.48 8.56 -39.77
C ARG A 23 9.36 7.14 -40.35
N ARG A 24 10.23 6.22 -39.94
CA ARG A 24 10.21 4.82 -40.41
C ARG A 24 8.91 4.14 -39.93
N VAL A 25 8.52 4.34 -38.69
CA VAL A 25 7.24 3.83 -38.18
C VAL A 25 6.07 4.47 -38.93
N GLN A 26 6.07 5.79 -39.10
CA GLN A 26 5.00 6.52 -39.78
C GLN A 26 4.86 6.14 -41.25
N SER A 27 5.94 5.78 -41.93
CA SER A 27 5.93 5.35 -43.34
C SER A 27 5.63 3.87 -43.55
N ALA A 28 5.38 3.10 -42.48
CA ALA A 28 5.11 1.66 -42.54
C ALA A 28 3.65 1.32 -42.97
N GLY A 29 3.13 1.98 -43.95
CA GLY A 29 1.82 1.70 -44.55
C GLY A 29 0.67 1.84 -43.56
N HIS A 30 -0.07 0.76 -43.33
CA HIS A 30 -1.24 0.77 -42.42
C HIS A 30 -0.87 0.56 -40.93
N VAL A 31 0.37 0.20 -40.63
CA VAL A 31 0.82 -0.15 -39.27
C VAL A 31 0.53 0.95 -38.25
N PRO A 32 0.89 2.21 -38.46
CA PRO A 32 0.64 3.27 -37.47
C PRO A 32 -0.85 3.45 -37.15
N ARG A 33 -1.69 3.41 -38.19
CA ARG A 33 -3.14 3.54 -38.05
C ARG A 33 -3.75 2.36 -37.27
N THR A 34 -3.27 1.15 -37.54
CA THR A 34 -3.69 -0.05 -36.81
C THR A 34 -3.27 0.03 -35.35
N LEU A 35 -2.05 0.43 -35.05
CA LEU A 35 -1.59 0.60 -33.65
C LEU A 35 -2.37 1.71 -32.93
N ASP A 36 -2.70 2.79 -33.62
CA ASP A 36 -3.43 3.91 -33.05
C ASP A 36 -4.90 3.59 -32.77
N SER A 37 -5.50 2.65 -33.50
CA SER A 37 -6.87 2.19 -33.28
C SER A 37 -7.04 1.27 -32.06
N LEU A 38 -5.94 0.81 -31.45
CA LEU A 38 -6.01 -0.04 -30.28
C LEU A 38 -6.38 0.76 -29.04
N ALA A 39 -7.36 0.27 -28.29
CA ALA A 39 -7.82 0.88 -27.05
C ALA A 39 -6.84 0.69 -25.87
N THR A 40 -5.84 -0.18 -26.03
CA THR A 40 -4.83 -0.43 -24.99
C THR A 40 -3.66 0.53 -25.15
N PRO A 41 -3.17 1.16 -24.08
CA PRO A 41 -1.97 2.00 -24.08
C PRO A 41 -0.76 1.26 -24.64
N LEU A 42 -0.18 1.79 -25.72
CA LEU A 42 0.90 1.14 -26.45
C LEU A 42 1.96 2.15 -26.87
N VAL A 43 3.23 1.76 -26.71
CA VAL A 43 4.38 2.46 -27.28
C VAL A 43 5.29 1.51 -28.06
N VAL A 44 6.04 2.06 -29.01
CA VAL A 44 7.15 1.36 -29.66
C VAL A 44 8.46 1.99 -29.20
N LEU A 45 9.39 1.15 -28.76
CA LEU A 45 10.69 1.55 -28.24
C LEU A 45 11.80 1.13 -29.21
N ASN A 46 12.81 2.00 -29.34
CA ASN A 46 14.09 1.65 -30.00
C ASN A 46 15.01 0.80 -29.08
N ALA A 47 16.20 0.49 -29.54
CA ALA A 47 17.19 -0.29 -28.79
C ALA A 47 17.58 0.37 -27.46
N GLU A 48 17.59 1.69 -27.39
CA GLU A 48 17.91 2.48 -26.20
C GLU A 48 16.71 2.68 -25.26
N ARG A 49 15.58 2.00 -25.55
CA ARG A 49 14.33 2.05 -24.79
C ARG A 49 13.63 3.41 -24.82
N GLN A 50 13.92 4.22 -25.84
CA GLN A 50 13.27 5.50 -26.06
C GLN A 50 12.02 5.30 -26.92
N VAL A 51 10.95 6.00 -26.58
CA VAL A 51 9.69 5.98 -27.33
C VAL A 51 9.86 6.63 -28.67
N ILE A 52 9.53 5.91 -29.74
CA ILE A 52 9.51 6.38 -31.12
C ILE A 52 8.09 6.43 -31.71
N PHE A 53 7.14 5.80 -31.04
CA PHE A 53 5.72 5.85 -31.36
C PHE A 53 4.88 5.63 -30.08
N ALA A 54 3.79 6.35 -29.96
CA ALA A 54 2.78 6.14 -28.92
C ALA A 54 1.39 6.30 -29.53
N ASN A 55 0.47 5.38 -29.24
CA ASN A 55 -0.90 5.50 -29.68
C ASN A 55 -1.72 6.49 -28.85
N ALA A 56 -2.92 6.87 -29.33
CA ALA A 56 -3.81 7.80 -28.63
C ALA A 56 -4.13 7.32 -27.21
N ALA A 57 -4.39 6.02 -27.03
CA ALA A 57 -4.67 5.44 -25.72
C ALA A 57 -3.48 5.61 -24.73
N PHE A 58 -2.22 5.55 -25.19
CA PHE A 58 -1.08 5.81 -24.34
C PHE A 58 -0.92 7.30 -24.01
N GLN A 59 -1.22 8.21 -24.93
CA GLN A 59 -1.21 9.64 -24.69
C GLN A 59 -2.20 10.00 -23.57
N ASP A 60 -3.42 9.47 -23.65
CA ASP A 60 -4.43 9.64 -22.59
C ASP A 60 -3.96 9.01 -21.27
N PHE A 61 -3.40 7.82 -21.31
CA PHE A 61 -2.85 7.13 -20.14
C PHE A 61 -1.69 7.89 -19.48
N ALA A 62 -0.90 8.62 -20.28
CA ALA A 62 0.17 9.51 -19.87
C ALA A 62 -0.34 10.94 -19.54
N ARG A 63 -1.60 11.09 -19.15
CA ARG A 63 -2.24 12.35 -18.75
C ARG A 63 -2.35 13.39 -19.88
N GLY A 64 -2.62 12.96 -21.10
CA GLY A 64 -2.77 13.82 -22.26
C GLY A 64 -1.44 14.42 -22.77
N ALA A 65 -0.31 13.79 -22.43
CA ALA A 65 0.98 14.22 -22.95
C ALA A 65 1.01 14.10 -24.48
N SER A 66 1.50 15.14 -25.16
CA SER A 66 1.60 15.14 -26.61
C SER A 66 2.68 14.16 -27.10
N ILE A 67 2.59 13.74 -28.37
CA ILE A 67 3.62 12.88 -28.96
C ILE A 67 5.02 13.52 -28.91
N ASP A 68 5.10 14.83 -29.02
CA ASP A 68 6.37 15.58 -28.94
C ASP A 68 6.97 15.55 -27.52
N ASP A 69 6.12 15.50 -26.48
CA ASP A 69 6.54 15.38 -25.08
C ASP A 69 6.97 13.94 -24.73
N ILE A 70 6.50 12.95 -25.49
CA ILE A 70 6.71 11.52 -25.26
C ILE A 70 7.93 10.99 -26.03
N CYS A 71 8.07 11.37 -27.31
CA CYS A 71 9.11 10.86 -28.17
C CYS A 71 10.52 11.15 -27.66
N GLY A 72 11.39 10.14 -27.70
CA GLY A 72 12.75 10.21 -27.21
C GLY A 72 12.91 10.05 -25.70
N ARG A 73 11.81 10.00 -24.95
CA ARG A 73 11.83 9.72 -23.50
C ARG A 73 11.64 8.23 -23.25
N ARG A 74 12.06 7.77 -22.09
CA ARG A 74 11.80 6.40 -21.64
C ARG A 74 10.50 6.36 -20.82
N PRO A 75 9.77 5.22 -20.77
CA PRO A 75 8.46 5.14 -20.12
C PRO A 75 8.42 5.70 -18.69
N GLY A 76 9.40 5.37 -17.84
CA GLY A 76 9.44 5.87 -16.47
C GLY A 76 9.66 7.37 -16.35
N ASP A 77 10.35 8.00 -17.35
CA ASP A 77 10.51 9.46 -17.41
C ASP A 77 9.16 10.14 -17.75
N ILE A 78 8.35 9.47 -18.60
CA ILE A 78 7.02 9.97 -19.00
C ILE A 78 6.05 9.89 -17.83
N PHE A 79 6.06 8.78 -17.09
CA PHE A 79 5.19 8.59 -15.93
C PHE A 79 5.65 9.36 -14.67
N GLY A 80 6.78 10.04 -14.68
CA GLY A 80 7.31 10.73 -13.50
C GLY A 80 7.71 9.78 -12.37
N CYS A 81 8.24 8.60 -12.70
CA CYS A 81 8.68 7.60 -11.72
C CYS A 81 9.76 8.16 -10.80
N VAL A 82 9.61 8.02 -9.48
CA VAL A 82 10.58 8.52 -8.48
C VAL A 82 11.98 7.92 -8.66
N ASN A 83 12.08 6.71 -9.22
CA ASN A 83 13.34 6.05 -9.52
C ASN A 83 14.00 6.55 -10.83
N ALA A 84 13.30 7.40 -11.60
CA ALA A 84 13.79 7.93 -12.87
C ALA A 84 14.51 9.27 -12.74
N ARG A 85 14.87 9.72 -11.52
CA ARG A 85 15.54 11.03 -11.29
C ARG A 85 16.78 11.25 -12.13
N ASN A 86 17.56 10.19 -12.38
CA ASN A 86 18.76 10.22 -13.23
C ASN A 86 18.50 9.60 -14.63
N GLY A 87 17.23 9.39 -14.97
CA GLY A 87 16.77 8.69 -16.16
C GLY A 87 16.18 7.32 -15.86
N CYS A 88 15.11 6.96 -16.57
CA CYS A 88 14.45 5.67 -16.43
C CYS A 88 15.40 4.52 -16.77
N GLY A 89 15.59 3.61 -15.83
CA GLY A 89 16.46 2.45 -15.95
C GLY A 89 17.87 2.64 -15.39
N ASP A 90 18.25 3.83 -14.93
CA ASP A 90 19.60 4.15 -14.45
C ASP A 90 19.69 4.22 -12.92
N GLY A 91 18.57 4.24 -12.21
CA GLY A 91 18.51 4.20 -10.74
C GLY A 91 18.73 2.79 -10.17
N GLU A 92 19.25 2.70 -8.94
CA GLU A 92 19.44 1.41 -8.25
C GLU A 92 18.16 0.57 -8.14
N GLY A 93 17.01 1.20 -7.88
CA GLY A 93 15.70 0.55 -7.84
C GLY A 93 15.22 0.03 -9.18
N CYS A 94 15.79 0.51 -10.30
CA CYS A 94 15.39 0.09 -11.63
C CYS A 94 15.81 -1.36 -11.96
N ARG A 95 16.78 -1.94 -11.27
CA ARG A 95 17.14 -3.37 -11.44
C ARG A 95 15.99 -4.31 -11.08
N PHE A 96 15.09 -3.90 -10.20
CA PHE A 96 13.90 -4.65 -9.78
C PHE A 96 12.63 -4.21 -10.52
N CYS A 97 12.72 -3.30 -11.47
CA CYS A 97 11.58 -2.79 -12.23
C CYS A 97 11.15 -3.83 -13.28
N GLY A 98 9.90 -4.34 -13.15
CA GLY A 98 9.37 -5.34 -14.07
C GLY A 98 9.29 -4.84 -15.53
N ALA A 99 8.99 -3.56 -15.75
CA ALA A 99 9.00 -2.99 -17.12
C ALA A 99 10.40 -3.06 -17.75
N ARG A 100 11.45 -2.67 -16.99
CA ARG A 100 12.83 -2.76 -17.46
C ARG A 100 13.24 -4.21 -17.75
N GLN A 101 12.85 -5.13 -16.86
CA GLN A 101 13.17 -6.56 -17.04
C GLN A 101 12.46 -7.13 -18.28
N ALA A 102 11.16 -6.87 -18.48
CA ALA A 102 10.41 -7.34 -19.63
C ALA A 102 10.99 -6.80 -20.95
N ILE A 103 11.29 -5.50 -21.03
CA ILE A 103 11.88 -4.89 -22.21
C ILE A 103 13.26 -5.51 -22.51
N GLY A 104 14.12 -5.64 -21.49
CA GLY A 104 15.45 -6.24 -21.66
C GLY A 104 15.39 -7.71 -22.08
N GLU A 105 14.47 -8.48 -21.54
CA GLU A 105 14.23 -9.88 -21.92
C GLU A 105 13.82 -9.99 -23.38
N THR A 106 12.86 -9.17 -23.84
CA THR A 106 12.44 -9.17 -25.24
C THR A 106 13.57 -8.72 -26.17
N GLN A 107 14.35 -7.71 -25.80
CA GLN A 107 15.49 -7.25 -26.59
C GLN A 107 16.59 -8.32 -26.73
N SER A 108 16.84 -9.11 -25.70
CA SER A 108 17.90 -10.12 -25.69
C SER A 108 17.49 -11.45 -26.31
N THR A 109 16.24 -11.84 -26.18
CA THR A 109 15.75 -13.18 -26.59
C THR A 109 14.93 -13.15 -27.89
N GLY A 110 14.43 -11.98 -28.31
CA GLY A 110 13.45 -11.88 -29.40
C GLY A 110 12.10 -12.51 -29.09
N ALA A 111 11.80 -12.80 -27.80
CA ALA A 111 10.55 -13.40 -27.35
C ALA A 111 9.66 -12.39 -26.64
N THR A 112 8.35 -12.65 -26.64
CA THR A 112 7.39 -11.87 -25.84
C THR A 112 7.63 -12.11 -24.36
N ALA A 113 7.65 -11.03 -23.57
CA ALA A 113 7.72 -11.10 -22.12
C ALA A 113 6.56 -10.32 -21.46
N ALA A 114 6.17 -10.70 -20.26
CA ALA A 114 5.19 -9.98 -19.47
C ALA A 114 5.61 -9.94 -18.00
N ARG A 115 5.57 -8.76 -17.39
CA ARG A 115 5.96 -8.55 -16.00
C ARG A 115 5.10 -7.48 -15.36
N GLU A 116 4.88 -7.65 -14.08
CA GLU A 116 4.26 -6.60 -13.27
C GLU A 116 5.28 -5.52 -12.91
N CYS A 117 4.86 -4.28 -12.95
CA CYS A 117 5.68 -3.12 -12.65
C CYS A 117 4.96 -2.20 -11.70
N HIS A 118 5.55 -1.94 -10.55
CA HIS A 118 5.05 -0.95 -9.59
C HIS A 118 5.75 0.38 -9.83
N ILE A 119 4.99 1.43 -10.17
CA ILE A 119 5.49 2.79 -10.39
C ILE A 119 5.01 3.68 -9.26
N THR A 120 5.96 4.29 -8.53
CA THR A 120 5.67 5.38 -7.60
C THR A 120 5.92 6.69 -8.32
N VAL A 121 4.94 7.58 -8.34
CA VAL A 121 4.99 8.89 -8.98
C VAL A 121 5.25 9.95 -7.90
N ALA A 122 6.11 10.94 -8.17
CA ALA A 122 6.31 12.07 -7.28
C ALA A 122 4.98 12.86 -7.21
N ALA A 123 4.49 13.10 -6.01
CA ALA A 123 3.18 13.66 -5.77
C ALA A 123 3.00 15.04 -6.42
N ALA A 124 2.07 15.12 -7.39
CA ALA A 124 1.35 16.35 -7.74
C ALA A 124 0.07 15.95 -8.41
N GLU A 125 -1.00 15.61 -8.12
CA GLU A 125 -2.25 15.29 -8.82
C GLU A 125 -2.37 13.86 -9.35
N GLY A 126 -2.83 12.96 -8.53
CA GLY A 126 -3.23 11.60 -8.89
C GLY A 126 -2.69 10.55 -7.94
N PRO A 127 -3.08 9.28 -8.06
CA PRO A 127 -2.67 8.24 -7.13
C PRO A 127 -1.14 8.13 -7.11
N PRO A 128 -0.51 8.14 -5.92
CA PRO A 128 0.94 8.19 -5.76
C PRO A 128 1.67 6.94 -6.26
N ALA A 129 0.93 5.88 -6.58
CA ALA A 129 1.47 4.64 -7.10
C ALA A 129 0.50 3.97 -8.07
N ARG A 130 1.06 3.28 -9.09
CA ARG A 130 0.31 2.45 -10.04
C ARG A 130 0.94 1.08 -10.16
N ASP A 131 0.12 0.06 -10.21
CA ASP A 131 0.51 -1.30 -10.57
C ASP A 131 0.18 -1.54 -12.04
N LEU A 132 1.19 -1.78 -12.85
CA LEU A 132 1.04 -1.99 -14.28
C LEU A 132 1.43 -3.43 -14.64
N LEU A 133 0.64 -4.08 -15.48
CA LEU A 133 1.10 -5.23 -16.24
C LEU A 133 1.73 -4.71 -17.54
N VAL A 134 3.03 -4.95 -17.70
CA VAL A 134 3.80 -4.54 -18.88
C VAL A 134 4.06 -5.76 -19.72
N LYS A 135 3.47 -5.80 -20.91
CA LYS A 135 3.71 -6.85 -21.91
C LYS A 135 4.55 -6.28 -23.06
N THR A 136 5.63 -6.97 -23.39
CA THR A 136 6.58 -6.57 -24.42
C THR A 136 6.58 -7.62 -25.53
N THR A 137 6.67 -7.16 -26.79
CA THR A 137 6.65 -8.03 -27.98
C THR A 137 7.70 -7.50 -28.95
N PRO A 138 8.52 -8.38 -29.57
CA PRO A 138 9.44 -7.97 -30.62
C PRO A 138 8.65 -7.40 -31.80
N PHE A 139 9.16 -6.35 -32.40
CA PHE A 139 8.48 -5.63 -33.47
C PHE A 139 9.51 -5.14 -34.49
N GLU A 140 9.38 -5.59 -35.74
CA GLU A 140 10.29 -5.25 -36.83
C GLU A 140 9.65 -4.30 -37.82
N ILE A 141 10.33 -3.23 -38.20
CA ILE A 141 9.95 -2.33 -39.29
C ILE A 141 11.13 -1.95 -40.11
N GLY A 142 11.06 -2.22 -41.43
CA GLY A 142 12.08 -1.83 -42.39
C GLY A 142 13.46 -2.40 -42.06
N GLY A 143 13.53 -3.65 -41.62
CA GLY A 143 14.74 -4.36 -41.25
C GLY A 143 15.41 -3.88 -39.97
N ARG A 144 14.70 -3.16 -39.11
CA ARG A 144 15.15 -2.78 -37.77
C ARG A 144 14.25 -3.35 -36.70
N ASP A 145 14.89 -3.80 -35.65
CA ASP A 145 14.22 -4.36 -34.47
C ASP A 145 13.84 -3.27 -33.50
N TYR A 146 12.61 -3.36 -33.00
CA TYR A 146 11.99 -2.51 -31.97
C TYR A 146 11.32 -3.39 -30.92
N VAL A 147 10.88 -2.79 -29.83
CA VAL A 147 10.05 -3.45 -28.83
C VAL A 147 8.71 -2.71 -28.73
N MET A 148 7.64 -3.40 -29.00
CA MET A 148 6.29 -2.93 -28.73
C MET A 148 5.95 -3.22 -27.28
N VAL A 149 5.47 -2.22 -26.55
CA VAL A 149 5.15 -2.31 -25.13
C VAL A 149 3.71 -1.89 -24.89
N ASN A 150 2.92 -2.81 -24.33
CA ASN A 150 1.56 -2.55 -23.88
C ASN A 150 1.55 -2.37 -22.35
N PHE A 151 0.76 -1.41 -21.89
CA PHE A 151 0.55 -1.13 -20.47
C PHE A 151 -0.90 -1.39 -20.12
N SER A 152 -1.14 -2.17 -19.08
CA SER A 152 -2.45 -2.35 -18.46
C SER A 152 -2.38 -1.94 -17.01
N ASP A 153 -3.22 -0.99 -16.59
CA ASP A 153 -3.34 -0.66 -15.17
C ASP A 153 -4.09 -1.78 -14.46
N ILE A 154 -3.39 -2.48 -13.58
CA ILE A 154 -3.94 -3.57 -12.77
C ILE A 154 -4.07 -3.17 -11.30
N SER A 155 -3.98 -1.88 -11.01
CA SER A 155 -4.02 -1.37 -9.63
C SER A 155 -5.33 -1.77 -8.94
N ASP A 156 -6.47 -1.62 -9.60
CA ASP A 156 -7.78 -1.98 -9.03
C ASP A 156 -7.93 -3.48 -8.84
N LEU A 157 -7.48 -4.27 -9.83
CA LEU A 157 -7.49 -5.72 -9.73
C LEU A 157 -6.62 -6.22 -8.56
N LYS A 158 -5.43 -5.69 -8.44
CA LYS A 158 -4.53 -6.03 -7.32
C LYS A 158 -5.10 -5.59 -5.98
N ARG A 159 -5.67 -4.39 -5.92
CA ARG A 159 -6.35 -3.88 -4.73
C ARG A 159 -7.40 -4.85 -4.26
N ARG A 160 -8.31 -5.21 -5.17
CA ARG A 160 -9.40 -6.15 -4.86
C ARG A 160 -8.90 -7.52 -4.42
N SER A 161 -7.98 -8.11 -5.17
CA SER A 161 -7.42 -9.43 -4.84
C SER A 161 -6.68 -9.46 -3.50
N ALA A 162 -5.94 -8.39 -3.18
CA ALA A 162 -5.24 -8.31 -1.90
C ALA A 162 -6.21 -8.17 -0.72
N LEU A 163 -7.28 -7.35 -0.87
CA LEU A 163 -8.33 -7.21 0.13
C LEU A 163 -9.05 -8.54 0.36
N GLU A 164 -9.46 -9.20 -0.73
CA GLU A 164 -10.12 -10.51 -0.66
C GLU A 164 -9.22 -11.54 0.06
N ARG A 165 -7.95 -11.62 -0.27
CA ARG A 165 -7.02 -12.59 0.33
C ARG A 165 -6.81 -12.34 1.82
N ILE A 166 -6.56 -11.08 2.23
CA ILE A 166 -6.38 -10.71 3.64
C ILE A 166 -7.65 -11.02 4.42
N PHE A 167 -8.80 -10.65 3.89
CA PHE A 167 -10.10 -10.88 4.49
C PHE A 167 -10.38 -12.38 4.72
N PHE A 168 -10.19 -13.21 3.70
CA PHE A 168 -10.39 -14.66 3.86
C PHE A 168 -9.40 -15.30 4.81
N HIS A 169 -8.15 -14.86 4.81
CA HIS A 169 -7.15 -15.37 5.75
C HIS A 169 -7.54 -15.09 7.22
N ASP A 170 -7.94 -13.86 7.52
CA ASP A 170 -8.28 -13.46 8.89
C ASP A 170 -9.59 -14.13 9.35
N ILE A 171 -10.61 -14.18 8.50
CA ILE A 171 -11.85 -14.93 8.80
C ILE A 171 -11.57 -16.43 9.04
N LEU A 172 -10.75 -17.07 8.20
CA LEU A 172 -10.46 -18.49 8.35
C LEU A 172 -9.70 -18.78 9.65
N ASN A 173 -8.80 -17.89 10.08
CA ASN A 173 -8.10 -18.05 11.34
C ASN A 173 -9.07 -17.94 12.54
N THR A 174 -9.93 -16.92 12.53
CA THR A 174 -10.94 -16.72 13.59
C THR A 174 -11.96 -17.85 13.61
N ALA A 175 -12.43 -18.30 12.44
CA ALA A 175 -13.33 -19.46 12.32
C ALA A 175 -12.68 -20.78 12.80
N SER A 176 -11.37 -20.92 12.61
CA SER A 176 -10.62 -22.08 13.10
C SER A 176 -10.57 -22.12 14.63
N SER A 177 -10.37 -20.97 15.27
CA SER A 177 -10.42 -20.86 16.74
C SER A 177 -11.82 -21.17 17.28
N PHE A 178 -12.87 -20.68 16.61
CA PHE A 178 -14.25 -20.98 16.94
C PHE A 178 -14.52 -22.50 16.92
N ARG A 179 -14.05 -23.21 15.89
CA ARG A 179 -14.20 -24.66 15.78
C ARG A 179 -13.50 -25.41 16.92
N VAL A 180 -12.28 -25.01 17.27
CA VAL A 180 -11.54 -25.63 18.38
C VAL A 180 -12.31 -25.50 19.70
N TYR A 181 -12.85 -24.33 20.02
CA TYR A 181 -13.60 -24.13 21.24
C TYR A 181 -14.93 -24.91 21.25
N LEU A 182 -15.61 -25.06 20.11
CA LEU A 182 -16.79 -25.91 19.96
C LEU A 182 -16.45 -27.40 20.18
N GLU A 183 -15.36 -27.89 19.61
CA GLU A 183 -14.91 -29.25 19.80
C GLU A 183 -14.58 -29.56 21.28
N LEU A 184 -13.96 -28.56 21.97
CA LEU A 184 -13.70 -28.67 23.41
C LEU A 184 -14.98 -28.69 24.26
N LEU A 185 -15.98 -27.87 23.91
CA LEU A 185 -17.29 -27.86 24.58
C LEU A 185 -18.07 -29.17 24.42
N GLN A 186 -17.92 -29.86 23.29
CA GLN A 186 -18.60 -31.09 22.98
C GLN A 186 -17.99 -32.33 23.72
N ARG A 187 -16.82 -32.19 24.33
CA ARG A 187 -16.21 -33.25 25.10
C ARG A 187 -17.02 -33.51 26.38
N ALA A 188 -17.36 -34.79 26.61
CA ALA A 188 -18.18 -35.21 27.76
C ALA A 188 -17.50 -34.99 29.12
N ASP A 189 -16.17 -34.88 29.13
CA ASP A 189 -15.33 -34.75 30.32
C ASP A 189 -15.04 -33.29 30.72
N THR A 190 -15.61 -32.30 30.00
CA THR A 190 -15.40 -30.89 30.32
C THR A 190 -16.19 -30.48 31.57
N PRO A 191 -15.52 -30.04 32.66
CA PRO A 191 -16.19 -29.58 33.88
C PRO A 191 -17.11 -28.39 33.61
N GLU A 192 -18.18 -28.22 34.42
CA GLU A 192 -19.14 -27.10 34.25
C GLU A 192 -18.45 -25.72 34.27
N GLY A 193 -17.47 -25.51 35.16
CA GLY A 193 -16.68 -24.26 35.17
C GLY A 193 -15.87 -24.05 33.89
N GLY A 194 -15.34 -25.13 33.31
CA GLY A 194 -14.63 -25.09 32.03
C GLY A 194 -15.55 -24.81 30.84
N LYS A 195 -16.79 -25.29 30.88
CA LYS A 195 -17.78 -24.98 29.84
C LYS A 195 -18.12 -23.48 29.78
N ARG A 196 -18.23 -22.86 30.95
CA ARG A 196 -18.52 -21.43 31.04
C ARG A 196 -17.37 -20.60 30.48
N ASP A 197 -16.13 -20.91 30.84
CA ASP A 197 -14.94 -20.25 30.28
C ASP A 197 -14.87 -20.43 28.74
N LEU A 198 -15.17 -21.63 28.22
CA LEU A 198 -15.22 -21.89 26.78
C LEU A 198 -16.33 -21.10 26.07
N MET A 199 -17.50 -20.94 26.70
CA MET A 199 -18.60 -20.11 26.16
C MET A 199 -18.19 -18.63 26.11
N ASP A 200 -17.53 -18.11 27.16
CA ASP A 200 -17.04 -16.72 27.19
C ASP A 200 -15.98 -16.49 26.11
N ARG A 201 -15.09 -17.47 25.88
CA ARG A 201 -14.11 -17.44 24.79
C ARG A 201 -14.76 -17.50 23.41
N LEU A 202 -15.80 -18.30 23.23
CA LEU A 202 -16.57 -18.36 21.98
C LEU A 202 -17.26 -17.02 21.69
N ALA A 203 -17.85 -16.39 22.69
CA ALA A 203 -18.43 -15.05 22.56
C ALA A 203 -17.37 -14.04 22.11
N ALA A 204 -16.19 -14.04 22.75
CA ALA A 204 -15.08 -13.16 22.38
C ALA A 204 -14.58 -13.40 20.93
N VAL A 205 -14.58 -14.66 20.45
CA VAL A 205 -14.22 -14.97 19.06
C VAL A 205 -15.28 -14.46 18.08
N CYS A 206 -16.58 -14.54 18.43
CA CYS A 206 -17.65 -13.97 17.63
C CYS A 206 -17.50 -12.45 17.52
N ASP A 207 -17.28 -11.76 18.65
CA ASP A 207 -17.06 -10.30 18.67
C ASP A 207 -15.87 -9.90 17.81
N THR A 208 -14.77 -10.68 17.88
CA THR A 208 -13.58 -10.45 17.04
C THR A 208 -13.90 -10.61 15.55
N LEU A 209 -14.69 -11.62 15.18
CA LEU A 209 -15.09 -11.85 13.79
C LEU A 209 -15.96 -10.72 13.26
N GLU A 210 -16.91 -10.25 14.04
CA GLU A 210 -17.76 -9.10 13.69
C GLU A 210 -16.90 -7.84 13.48
N GLU A 211 -15.95 -7.56 14.37
CA GLU A 211 -15.02 -6.43 14.25
C GLU A 211 -14.13 -6.54 13.00
N GLU A 212 -13.66 -7.72 12.65
CA GLU A 212 -12.86 -7.94 11.43
C GLU A 212 -13.69 -7.69 10.17
N ILE A 213 -14.93 -8.20 10.12
CA ILE A 213 -15.85 -7.99 8.99
C ILE A 213 -16.19 -6.51 8.83
N GLU A 214 -16.60 -5.83 9.90
CA GLU A 214 -16.92 -4.40 9.85
C GLU A 214 -15.69 -3.57 9.50
N GLY A 215 -14.54 -3.97 9.99
CA GLY A 215 -13.27 -3.37 9.66
C GLY A 215 -12.93 -3.45 8.17
N GLN A 216 -13.16 -4.55 7.53
CA GLN A 216 -12.95 -4.70 6.08
C GLN A 216 -13.95 -3.89 5.27
N LYS A 217 -15.22 -3.85 5.71
CA LYS A 217 -16.25 -3.02 5.08
C LYS A 217 -15.89 -1.53 5.12
N ILE A 218 -15.39 -1.04 6.26
CA ILE A 218 -14.87 0.32 6.39
C ILE A 218 -13.73 0.57 5.40
N MET A 219 -12.75 -0.35 5.31
CA MET A 219 -11.62 -0.20 4.39
C MET A 219 -12.04 -0.20 2.93
N LEU A 220 -12.95 -1.10 2.52
CA LEU A 220 -13.52 -1.13 1.17
C LEU A 220 -14.25 0.18 0.84
N SER A 221 -15.06 0.69 1.77
CA SER A 221 -15.77 1.95 1.59
C SER A 221 -14.82 3.14 1.51
N ALA A 222 -13.75 3.14 2.30
CA ALA A 222 -12.72 4.17 2.27
C ALA A 222 -11.95 4.14 0.94
N GLU A 223 -11.58 2.97 0.43
CA GLU A 223 -10.90 2.84 -0.85
C GLU A 223 -11.73 3.26 -2.04
N ASN A 224 -13.04 2.98 -2.00
CA ASN A 224 -13.99 3.36 -3.04
C ASN A 224 -14.43 4.84 -2.94
N GLY A 225 -13.96 5.58 -1.91
CA GLY A 225 -14.37 6.96 -1.68
C GLY A 225 -15.83 7.12 -1.25
N THR A 226 -16.48 6.02 -0.82
CA THR A 226 -17.89 6.00 -0.40
C THR A 226 -18.07 6.09 1.12
N LEU A 227 -16.97 6.00 1.88
CA LEU A 227 -17.01 6.14 3.33
C LEU A 227 -17.38 7.58 3.72
N THR A 228 -18.39 7.71 4.58
CA THR A 228 -18.77 8.99 5.15
C THR A 228 -18.48 8.95 6.65
N ALA A 229 -17.54 9.77 7.11
CA ALA A 229 -17.20 9.86 8.52
C ALA A 229 -18.33 10.55 9.31
N GLN A 230 -18.70 9.96 10.44
CA GLN A 230 -19.67 10.53 11.38
C GLN A 230 -18.98 11.56 12.28
N ARG A 231 -19.79 12.48 12.87
CA ARG A 231 -19.26 13.51 13.76
C ARG A 231 -19.89 13.36 15.15
N ASN A 232 -19.19 12.68 16.03
CA ASN A 232 -19.58 12.42 17.40
C ASN A 232 -18.66 13.16 18.37
N LEU A 233 -19.15 13.53 19.54
CA LEU A 233 -18.32 14.02 20.63
C LEU A 233 -17.59 12.84 21.27
N ILE A 234 -16.29 12.86 21.26
CA ILE A 234 -15.40 11.82 21.79
C ILE A 234 -14.71 12.35 23.03
N GLU A 235 -14.86 11.64 24.15
CA GLU A 235 -14.06 11.86 25.35
C GLU A 235 -12.78 11.01 25.28
N SER A 236 -11.64 11.65 25.18
CA SER A 236 -10.35 11.00 24.89
C SER A 236 -9.98 9.91 25.89
N HIS A 237 -10.22 10.14 27.19
CA HIS A 237 -9.88 9.17 28.23
C HIS A 237 -10.79 7.94 28.20
N SER A 238 -12.09 8.14 27.98
CA SER A 238 -13.05 7.04 27.86
C SER A 238 -12.72 6.15 26.66
N LEU A 239 -12.43 6.76 25.51
CA LEU A 239 -12.02 6.02 24.30
C LEU A 239 -10.70 5.24 24.53
N ALA A 240 -9.69 5.88 25.14
CA ALA A 240 -8.41 5.23 25.42
C ALA A 240 -8.59 4.01 26.35
N LEU A 241 -9.41 4.12 27.39
CA LEU A 241 -9.72 2.99 28.27
C LEU A 241 -10.46 1.85 27.55
N GLN A 242 -11.41 2.17 26.69
CA GLN A 242 -12.11 1.16 25.89
C GLN A 242 -11.14 0.39 24.98
N VAL A 243 -10.31 1.14 24.26
CA VAL A 243 -9.31 0.55 23.32
C VAL A 243 -8.28 -0.31 24.07
N THR A 244 -7.79 0.17 25.22
CA THR A 244 -6.82 -0.59 26.04
C THR A 244 -7.42 -1.89 26.52
N ARG A 245 -8.63 -1.88 27.10
CA ARG A 245 -9.32 -3.09 27.57
C ARG A 245 -9.58 -4.09 26.43
N GLN A 246 -9.98 -3.60 25.26
CA GLN A 246 -10.20 -4.44 24.09
C GLN A 246 -8.92 -5.15 23.68
N VAL A 247 -7.79 -4.45 23.62
CA VAL A 247 -6.50 -5.01 23.20
C VAL A 247 -5.90 -5.93 24.26
N GLU A 248 -6.06 -5.64 25.56
CA GLU A 248 -5.64 -6.50 26.66
C GLU A 248 -6.33 -7.88 26.65
N GLY A 249 -7.56 -7.96 26.12
CA GLY A 249 -8.27 -9.21 25.92
C GLY A 249 -7.75 -10.10 24.79
N LEU A 250 -6.87 -9.60 23.95
CA LEU A 250 -6.33 -10.35 22.80
C LEU A 250 -5.16 -11.24 23.21
N GLU A 251 -5.03 -12.38 22.56
CA GLU A 251 -3.91 -13.32 22.77
C GLU A 251 -2.53 -12.66 22.61
N ILE A 252 -2.42 -11.69 21.68
CA ILE A 252 -1.19 -10.95 21.42
C ILE A 252 -0.72 -10.10 22.61
N ALA A 253 -1.63 -9.75 23.54
CA ALA A 253 -1.29 -9.01 24.75
C ALA A 253 -0.76 -9.91 25.87
N GLN A 254 -0.87 -11.23 25.76
CA GLN A 254 -0.39 -12.16 26.79
C GLN A 254 1.13 -11.99 27.03
N GLY A 255 1.52 -11.82 28.29
CA GLY A 255 2.89 -11.57 28.69
C GLY A 255 3.41 -10.16 28.30
N ARG A 256 2.52 -9.22 27.96
CA ARG A 256 2.87 -7.80 27.69
C ARG A 256 1.93 -6.89 28.46
N THR A 257 2.37 -5.69 28.76
CA THR A 257 1.57 -4.71 29.52
C THR A 257 1.25 -3.50 28.65
N VAL A 258 -0.02 -3.10 28.60
CA VAL A 258 -0.44 -1.83 28.00
C VAL A 258 -0.71 -0.84 29.10
N VAL A 259 -0.05 0.32 29.10
CA VAL A 259 -0.24 1.36 30.11
C VAL A 259 -0.60 2.70 29.49
N GLY A 260 -1.51 3.42 30.16
CA GLY A 260 -1.68 4.85 29.91
C GLY A 260 -0.47 5.62 30.43
N ALA A 261 0.14 6.49 29.61
CA ALA A 261 1.26 7.29 30.06
C ALA A 261 0.87 8.20 31.21
N PRO A 262 1.72 8.32 32.26
CA PRO A 262 1.58 9.37 33.24
C PRO A 262 1.55 10.73 32.51
N PHE A 263 0.75 11.68 33.00
CA PHE A 263 0.57 13.00 32.38
C PHE A 263 -0.17 13.02 31.03
N SER A 264 -0.97 12.00 30.74
CA SER A 264 -1.95 12.09 29.65
C SER A 264 -2.98 13.17 29.97
N GLU A 265 -3.22 14.05 28.98
CA GLU A 265 -4.22 15.10 29.10
C GLU A 265 -5.62 14.56 28.76
N GLN A 266 -6.62 15.03 29.46
CA GLN A 266 -8.01 14.76 29.11
C GLN A 266 -8.55 15.88 28.23
N PHE A 267 -9.16 15.51 27.10
CA PHE A 267 -9.79 16.44 26.17
C PHE A 267 -10.97 15.78 25.46
N SER A 268 -11.84 16.63 24.91
CA SER A 268 -12.93 16.21 24.03
C SER A 268 -12.64 16.68 22.61
N LEU A 269 -12.99 15.87 21.63
CA LEU A 269 -12.90 16.23 20.21
C LEU A 269 -14.15 15.77 19.47
N VAL A 270 -14.47 16.42 18.35
CA VAL A 270 -15.55 16.00 17.46
C VAL A 270 -14.95 15.25 16.28
N SER A 271 -15.23 13.94 16.20
CA SER A 271 -14.70 13.06 15.16
C SER A 271 -15.56 11.81 15.02
N ASP A 272 -15.17 10.86 14.18
CA ASP A 272 -15.80 9.55 14.07
C ASP A 272 -15.16 8.59 15.08
N ASP A 273 -15.91 8.20 16.09
CA ASP A 273 -15.43 7.35 17.18
C ASP A 273 -15.02 5.94 16.71
N ALA A 274 -15.76 5.35 15.77
CA ALA A 274 -15.45 4.04 15.23
C ALA A 274 -14.12 4.04 14.43
N LEU A 275 -13.91 5.07 13.60
CA LEU A 275 -12.68 5.22 12.84
C LEU A 275 -11.48 5.51 13.76
N VAL A 276 -11.63 6.41 14.73
CA VAL A 276 -10.56 6.70 15.69
C VAL A 276 -10.24 5.46 16.54
N LYS A 277 -11.25 4.76 17.05
CA LYS A 277 -11.07 3.49 17.78
C LYS A 277 -10.28 2.48 16.95
N ARG A 278 -10.66 2.29 15.70
CA ARG A 278 -9.97 1.38 14.77
C ARG A 278 -8.50 1.73 14.59
N ILE A 279 -8.18 3.00 14.40
CA ILE A 279 -6.78 3.46 14.26
C ILE A 279 -6.01 3.12 15.54
N LEU A 280 -6.53 3.44 16.71
CA LEU A 280 -5.87 3.22 17.99
C LEU A 280 -5.67 1.73 18.30
N VAL A 281 -6.65 0.88 18.01
CA VAL A 281 -6.52 -0.59 18.12
C VAL A 281 -5.39 -1.09 17.22
N ASN A 282 -5.31 -0.62 15.98
CA ASN A 282 -4.24 -1.00 15.05
C ASN A 282 -2.86 -0.50 15.53
N MET A 283 -2.77 0.71 16.09
CA MET A 283 -1.53 1.22 16.67
C MET A 283 -1.04 0.33 17.82
N LEU A 284 -1.95 -0.04 18.75
CA LEU A 284 -1.62 -0.91 19.88
C LEU A 284 -1.27 -2.34 19.43
N LYS A 285 -2.06 -2.93 18.53
CA LYS A 285 -1.73 -4.26 17.96
C LYS A 285 -0.35 -4.28 17.32
N ASN A 286 -0.01 -3.27 16.52
CA ASN A 286 1.31 -3.17 15.89
C ASN A 286 2.44 -3.02 16.92
N ALA A 287 2.24 -2.22 17.96
CA ALA A 287 3.21 -2.03 19.02
C ALA A 287 3.43 -3.31 19.84
N LEU A 288 2.36 -4.03 20.19
CA LEU A 288 2.45 -5.32 20.92
C LEU A 288 3.13 -6.39 20.06
N GLU A 289 2.78 -6.50 18.79
CA GLU A 289 3.39 -7.46 17.86
C GLU A 289 4.90 -7.22 17.66
N ALA A 290 5.33 -5.97 17.71
CA ALA A 290 6.75 -5.60 17.61
C ALA A 290 7.50 -5.75 18.92
N SER A 291 6.81 -5.96 20.05
CA SER A 291 7.41 -5.99 21.38
C SER A 291 7.74 -7.42 21.83
N PRO A 292 8.88 -7.66 22.49
CA PRO A 292 9.16 -8.95 23.11
C PRO A 292 8.19 -9.26 24.28
N PRO A 293 8.16 -10.51 24.80
CA PRO A 293 7.49 -10.82 26.05
C PRO A 293 7.97 -9.89 27.19
N ASP A 294 7.10 -9.63 28.14
CA ASP A 294 7.31 -8.75 29.32
C ASP A 294 7.57 -7.26 28.98
N ALA A 295 7.42 -6.87 27.73
CA ALA A 295 7.55 -5.46 27.33
C ALA A 295 6.30 -4.64 27.67
N THR A 296 6.52 -3.34 27.86
CA THR A 296 5.46 -2.36 28.09
C THR A 296 5.22 -1.53 26.85
N VAL A 297 3.97 -1.46 26.41
CA VAL A 297 3.47 -0.55 25.38
C VAL A 297 2.77 0.60 26.07
N THR A 298 3.10 1.83 25.69
CA THR A 298 2.57 3.04 26.35
C THR A 298 1.70 3.83 25.41
N MET A 299 0.46 4.16 25.82
CA MET A 299 -0.43 5.09 25.13
C MET A 299 -0.41 6.44 25.84
N ARG A 300 -0.22 7.53 25.10
CA ARG A 300 -0.22 8.90 25.60
C ARG A 300 -1.25 9.75 24.86
N LEU A 301 -1.92 10.61 25.61
CA LEU A 301 -2.91 11.57 25.15
C LEU A 301 -2.41 12.98 25.43
N CYS A 302 -2.32 13.83 24.43
CA CYS A 302 -1.85 15.21 24.61
C CYS A 302 -2.64 16.18 23.72
N ARG A 303 -2.80 17.41 24.16
CA ARG A 303 -3.21 18.49 23.27
C ARG A 303 -2.04 18.91 22.38
N ALA A 304 -2.30 19.07 21.10
CA ALA A 304 -1.34 19.57 20.12
C ALA A 304 -1.70 21.03 19.78
N GLY A 305 -1.32 21.94 20.66
CA GLY A 305 -1.75 23.34 20.61
C GLY A 305 -3.22 23.55 21.03
N GLN A 306 -3.84 24.59 20.49
CA GLN A 306 -5.22 24.98 20.85
C GLN A 306 -6.29 24.30 19.99
N THR A 307 -5.94 23.81 18.81
CA THR A 307 -6.88 23.34 17.79
C THR A 307 -6.82 21.85 17.47
N ALA A 308 -5.83 21.15 18.00
CA ALA A 308 -5.62 19.74 17.74
C ALA A 308 -5.29 18.96 19.01
N ALA A 309 -5.41 17.63 18.91
CA ALA A 309 -4.99 16.69 19.94
C ALA A 309 -4.29 15.49 19.30
N SER A 310 -3.44 14.81 20.07
CA SER A 310 -2.68 13.66 19.61
C SER A 310 -2.89 12.45 20.53
N PHE A 311 -2.94 11.29 19.90
CA PHE A 311 -2.87 9.98 20.50
C PHE A 311 -1.58 9.33 20.02
N SER A 312 -0.68 8.97 20.91
CA SER A 312 0.57 8.32 20.57
C SER A 312 0.70 6.97 21.26
N VAL A 313 1.22 5.98 20.54
CA VAL A 313 1.50 4.64 21.05
C VAL A 313 2.98 4.36 20.85
N HIS A 314 3.65 4.03 21.94
CA HIS A 314 5.08 3.79 22.00
C HIS A 314 5.41 2.36 22.41
N ASN A 315 6.43 1.79 21.76
CA ASN A 315 7.10 0.55 22.16
C ASN A 315 8.62 0.65 21.99
N ALA A 316 9.37 -0.12 22.76
CA ALA A 316 10.84 -0.03 22.80
C ALA A 316 11.57 -0.60 21.56
N SER A 317 10.88 -1.32 20.69
CA SER A 317 11.48 -1.90 19.49
C SER A 317 11.61 -0.86 18.36
N ALA A 318 12.75 -0.86 17.66
CA ALA A 318 13.00 0.01 16.53
C ALA A 318 12.72 -0.69 15.20
N MET A 319 12.24 0.06 14.23
CA MET A 319 12.12 -0.40 12.84
C MET A 319 13.44 -0.23 12.08
N SER A 320 13.80 -1.17 11.22
CA SER A 320 14.95 -0.99 10.32
C SER A 320 14.71 0.17 9.34
N PRO A 321 15.77 0.79 8.78
CA PRO A 321 15.63 1.88 7.81
C PRO A 321 14.77 1.49 6.59
N GLU A 322 14.88 0.24 6.14
CA GLU A 322 14.12 -0.29 5.01
C GLU A 322 12.62 -0.36 5.34
N VAL A 323 12.26 -0.74 6.57
CA VAL A 323 10.89 -0.79 7.05
C VAL A 323 10.33 0.62 7.19
N GLN A 324 11.10 1.56 7.75
CA GLN A 324 10.70 2.95 7.93
C GLN A 324 10.33 3.63 6.60
N MET A 325 11.08 3.34 5.52
CA MET A 325 10.78 3.87 4.17
C MET A 325 9.47 3.34 3.57
N GLN A 326 8.91 2.27 4.12
CA GLN A 326 7.79 1.56 3.53
C GLN A 326 6.59 1.40 4.45
N VAL A 327 6.69 1.79 5.72
CA VAL A 327 5.70 1.49 6.78
C VAL A 327 4.29 1.94 6.42
N PHE A 328 4.11 3.04 5.70
CA PHE A 328 2.83 3.52 5.21
C PHE A 328 2.54 3.15 3.75
N ARG A 329 3.38 2.32 3.13
CA ARG A 329 3.08 1.80 1.80
C ARG A 329 2.00 0.73 1.88
N ARG A 330 1.09 0.80 0.94
CA ARG A 330 0.02 -0.17 0.78
C ARG A 330 0.61 -1.55 0.50
N TYR A 331 0.04 -2.59 1.11
CA TYR A 331 0.49 -4.00 1.01
C TYR A 331 1.90 -4.26 1.53
N PHE A 332 2.52 -3.31 2.22
CA PHE A 332 3.79 -3.55 2.88
C PHE A 332 3.56 -4.18 4.25
N SER A 333 4.19 -5.33 4.49
CA SER A 333 4.21 -6.01 5.77
C SER A 333 5.51 -6.77 5.95
N THR A 334 6.08 -6.72 7.14
CA THR A 334 7.20 -7.57 7.55
C THR A 334 6.75 -8.95 8.05
N LYS A 335 5.43 -9.19 8.14
CA LYS A 335 4.81 -10.35 8.79
C LYS A 335 4.22 -11.37 7.80
N GLY A 336 4.41 -11.15 6.50
CA GLY A 336 3.96 -12.05 5.44
C GLY A 336 3.18 -11.35 4.32
N PRO A 337 2.99 -12.04 3.18
CA PRO A 337 2.37 -11.48 1.98
C PRO A 337 0.87 -11.21 2.14
N ASP A 338 0.22 -11.83 3.14
CA ASP A 338 -1.22 -11.74 3.39
C ASP A 338 -1.57 -10.68 4.46
N ARG A 339 -0.62 -9.81 4.81
CA ARG A 339 -0.78 -8.66 5.72
C ARG A 339 -0.25 -7.40 5.03
N GLY A 340 -0.58 -6.20 5.54
CA GLY A 340 0.00 -4.94 5.03
C GLY A 340 -1.00 -3.81 4.78
N LEU A 341 -2.22 -3.93 5.31
CA LEU A 341 -3.21 -2.86 5.26
C LEU A 341 -3.28 -2.04 6.55
N GLY A 342 -2.74 -2.54 7.67
CA GLY A 342 -2.89 -1.90 8.97
C GLY A 342 -2.32 -0.48 9.03
N THR A 343 -1.04 -0.31 8.74
CA THR A 343 -0.37 1.01 8.81
C THR A 343 -0.83 1.97 7.70
N TRP A 344 -0.98 1.47 6.49
CA TRP A 344 -1.55 2.23 5.39
C TRP A 344 -3.00 2.65 5.66
N GLY A 345 -3.83 1.73 6.17
CA GLY A 345 -5.23 2.01 6.53
C GLY A 345 -5.35 3.06 7.63
N MET A 346 -4.50 3.01 8.66
CA MET A 346 -4.46 4.06 9.69
C MET A 346 -4.21 5.43 9.06
N LYS A 347 -3.25 5.53 8.14
CA LYS A 347 -2.92 6.78 7.44
C LYS A 347 -4.07 7.25 6.56
N LEU A 348 -4.67 6.36 5.77
CA LEU A 348 -5.81 6.67 4.91
C LEU A 348 -6.98 7.23 5.73
N LEU A 349 -7.39 6.54 6.79
CA LEU A 349 -8.50 6.98 7.62
C LEU A 349 -8.21 8.31 8.33
N ALA A 350 -7.00 8.47 8.86
CA ALA A 350 -6.61 9.69 9.55
C ALA A 350 -6.60 10.93 8.65
N GLU A 351 -5.98 10.82 7.46
CA GLU A 351 -5.70 11.96 6.59
C GLU A 351 -6.89 12.30 5.67
N GLU A 352 -7.51 11.28 5.04
CA GLU A 352 -8.58 11.52 4.07
C GLU A 352 -9.97 11.67 4.70
N TYR A 353 -10.22 10.99 5.84
CA TYR A 353 -11.57 10.94 6.42
C TYR A 353 -11.72 11.73 7.70
N LEU A 354 -10.69 11.76 8.55
CA LEU A 354 -10.75 12.46 9.83
C LEU A 354 -10.11 13.86 9.81
N GLY A 355 -9.48 14.26 8.70
CA GLY A 355 -8.81 15.56 8.56
C GLY A 355 -7.62 15.73 9.50
N GLY A 356 -7.01 14.62 9.90
CA GLY A 356 -5.87 14.56 10.80
C GLY A 356 -4.56 14.20 10.09
N GLN A 357 -3.60 13.72 10.87
CA GLN A 357 -2.29 13.28 10.38
C GLN A 357 -1.82 12.04 11.12
N MET A 358 -1.24 11.09 10.39
CA MET A 358 -0.58 9.91 10.95
C MET A 358 0.92 10.00 10.72
N THR A 359 1.70 9.99 11.81
CA THR A 359 3.17 10.06 11.76
C THR A 359 3.80 8.96 12.61
N PHE A 360 5.10 8.76 12.46
CA PHE A 360 5.88 7.91 13.35
C PHE A 360 7.30 8.46 13.54
N THR A 361 7.92 8.05 14.64
CA THR A 361 9.37 8.15 14.89
C THR A 361 9.88 6.77 15.28
N SER A 362 11.08 6.41 14.82
CA SER A 362 11.68 5.13 15.20
C SER A 362 13.19 5.24 15.21
N THR A 363 13.80 5.02 16.37
CA THR A 363 15.25 5.00 16.56
C THR A 363 15.68 3.81 17.43
N PRO A 364 16.90 3.30 17.31
CA PRO A 364 17.39 2.21 18.14
C PRO A 364 17.42 2.54 19.64
N VAL A 365 17.50 3.82 20.00
CA VAL A 365 17.60 4.29 21.40
C VAL A 365 16.22 4.50 22.01
N GLU A 366 15.30 5.11 21.24
CA GLU A 366 13.99 5.52 21.75
C GLU A 366 12.86 4.54 21.38
N GLY A 367 13.16 3.51 20.58
CA GLY A 367 12.11 2.62 20.06
C GLY A 367 11.25 3.26 19.00
N THR A 368 9.99 2.84 18.88
CA THR A 368 9.03 3.32 17.89
C THR A 368 7.83 3.98 18.55
N THR A 369 7.45 5.14 18.04
CA THR A 369 6.21 5.85 18.43
C THR A 369 5.39 6.16 17.20
N PHE A 370 4.16 5.65 17.12
CA PHE A 370 3.15 6.11 16.17
C PHE A 370 2.30 7.21 16.80
N THR A 371 1.97 8.24 16.03
CA THR A 371 1.18 9.38 16.51
C THR A 371 0.06 9.69 15.52
N LEU A 372 -1.18 9.64 16.02
CA LEU A 372 -2.38 10.15 15.37
C LEU A 372 -2.65 11.56 15.91
N THR A 373 -2.64 12.55 15.04
CA THR A 373 -3.02 13.93 15.38
C THR A 373 -4.35 14.25 14.70
N LEU A 374 -5.34 14.72 15.46
CA LEU A 374 -6.67 15.06 14.98
C LEU A 374 -7.02 16.49 15.37
N PRO A 375 -7.78 17.23 14.54
CA PRO A 375 -8.36 18.51 14.94
C PRO A 375 -9.39 18.28 16.07
N LEU A 376 -9.45 19.19 17.05
CA LEU A 376 -10.47 19.14 18.09
C LEU A 376 -11.88 19.37 17.53
N LYS A 377 -11.98 20.14 16.45
CA LYS A 377 -13.18 20.31 15.64
C LYS A 377 -12.84 20.03 14.19
N PRO A 378 -13.62 19.18 13.48
CA PRO A 378 -13.36 18.93 12.07
C PRO A 378 -13.46 20.24 11.27
N PRO A 379 -12.69 20.37 10.19
CA PRO A 379 -12.81 21.51 9.27
C PRO A 379 -14.24 21.57 8.71
N GLU A 380 -14.77 22.78 8.59
CA GLU A 380 -16.01 22.98 7.85
C GLU A 380 -15.75 22.67 6.37
N ARG A 381 -16.48 21.68 5.83
CA ARG A 381 -16.43 21.32 4.40
C ARG A 381 -17.38 22.17 3.60
#